data_bb635f75d2beac076bee00d50ad793b8
#
_entry.id   bb635f75d2beac076bee00d50ad793b8
#
_cell.length_a   1.000
_cell.length_b   1.000
_cell.length_c   1.000
_cell.angle_alpha   90.00
_cell.angle_beta   90.00
_cell.angle_gamma   90.00
#
_symmetry.space_group_name_H-M   'P 1'
#
loop_
_entity.id
_entity.type
_entity.pdbx_description
1 polymer ?
#
loop_
_entity_poly.entity_id
_entity_poly.type
_entity_poly.pdbx_seq_one_letter_code
_entity_poly.pdbx_strand_id
1 'polypeptide(L)'
;RDRARILHSAAFRRLQAKTQVHGNSLEDFHRSRLTHSLEAAQLGTGIVAQLKKKQSEFKELLPSDSLIDSLCLAHDIGHPPYGHGGEVALNYMMRDHGGFEGNAQTFRIVTKLEPYTEHFGMNLSRRTLLGLIKYPALISQTRSVKLPNPAEHQRRLKAKEWSPAKGIYDCDKDLFDWVIAPLSQNDKSLLSQMRYRPDSDLEHSKTRFKSLDCSIMELA
;
A
#
# COMPACT_ATOMS: atom_id res chain seq x y z
N ARG A 1 17.53 9.26 6.12
CA ARG A 1 17.27 8.40 7.28
C ARG A 1 16.29 7.30 6.91
N ASP A 2 15.07 7.59 6.47
CA ASP A 2 14.00 6.61 6.21
C ASP A 2 14.40 5.62 5.10
N ARG A 3 15.00 6.12 4.00
CA ARG A 3 15.56 5.28 2.93
C ARG A 3 16.50 4.19 3.44
N ALA A 4 17.44 4.54 4.32
CA ALA A 4 18.38 3.57 4.87
C ALA A 4 17.66 2.50 5.71
N ARG A 5 16.69 2.90 6.54
CA ARG A 5 15.90 1.96 7.35
C ARG A 5 15.14 0.97 6.49
N ILE A 6 14.52 1.42 5.39
CA ILE A 6 13.81 0.56 4.44
C ILE A 6 14.78 -0.41 3.77
N LEU A 7 15.88 0.09 3.18
CA LEU A 7 16.85 -0.75 2.46
C LEU A 7 17.48 -1.83 3.34
N HIS A 8 17.73 -1.53 4.62
CA HIS A 8 18.34 -2.47 5.57
C HIS A 8 17.32 -3.37 6.27
N SER A 9 16.01 -3.18 6.05
CA SER A 9 14.98 -3.99 6.70
C SER A 9 14.91 -5.42 6.15
N ALA A 10 14.52 -6.35 7.00
CA ALA A 10 14.27 -7.73 6.60
C ALA A 10 13.08 -7.82 5.64
N ALA A 11 12.07 -6.98 5.85
CA ALA A 11 10.88 -6.93 5.02
C ALA A 11 11.21 -6.55 3.56
N PHE A 12 12.10 -5.57 3.34
CA PHE A 12 12.55 -5.18 2.00
C PHE A 12 13.34 -6.31 1.33
N ARG A 13 14.26 -6.95 2.03
CA ARG A 13 15.05 -8.07 1.49
C ARG A 13 14.18 -9.25 1.06
N ARG A 14 13.08 -9.52 1.78
CA ARG A 14 12.12 -10.59 1.42
C ARG A 14 11.42 -10.37 0.08
N LEU A 15 11.42 -9.15 -0.46
CA LEU A 15 10.88 -8.88 -1.79
C LEU A 15 11.61 -9.66 -2.90
N GLN A 16 12.88 -10.04 -2.68
CA GLN A 16 13.64 -10.88 -3.62
C GLN A 16 12.98 -12.26 -3.85
N ALA A 17 12.36 -12.82 -2.81
CA ALA A 17 11.71 -14.13 -2.89
C ALA A 17 10.22 -14.06 -3.31
N LYS A 18 9.74 -12.88 -3.70
CA LYS A 18 8.36 -12.66 -4.15
C LYS A 18 8.34 -12.32 -5.63
N THR A 19 7.65 -13.11 -6.44
CA THR A 19 7.48 -12.87 -7.88
C THR A 19 6.53 -11.70 -8.12
N GLN A 20 6.85 -10.81 -9.07
CA GLN A 20 5.96 -9.70 -9.45
C GLN A 20 4.88 -10.16 -10.43
N VAL A 21 5.26 -10.93 -11.45
CA VAL A 21 4.36 -11.47 -12.48
C VAL A 21 4.72 -12.90 -12.77
N HIS A 22 3.74 -13.80 -12.81
CA HIS A 22 3.90 -15.13 -13.39
C HIS A 22 3.77 -14.99 -14.92
N GLY A 23 4.88 -14.81 -15.62
CA GLY A 23 4.91 -14.90 -17.06
C GLY A 23 4.98 -16.35 -17.52
N ASN A 24 4.19 -16.72 -18.55
CA ASN A 24 4.33 -17.99 -19.26
C ASN A 24 5.53 -17.98 -20.25
N SER A 25 6.41 -16.98 -20.14
CA SER A 25 7.56 -16.87 -21.03
C SER A 25 8.75 -17.65 -20.46
N LEU A 26 9.38 -18.40 -21.33
CA LEU A 26 10.66 -19.10 -21.14
C LEU A 26 11.87 -18.14 -20.97
N GLU A 27 11.63 -16.89 -20.61
CA GLU A 27 12.67 -15.89 -20.41
C GLU A 27 13.31 -16.05 -19.02
N ASP A 28 14.63 -16.14 -18.99
CA ASP A 28 15.49 -16.34 -17.82
C ASP A 28 15.44 -15.21 -16.77
N PHE A 29 14.70 -14.12 -17.03
CA PHE A 29 14.61 -12.97 -16.14
C PHE A 29 13.28 -12.91 -15.38
N HIS A 30 13.24 -13.60 -14.26
CA HIS A 30 12.11 -13.45 -13.32
C HIS A 30 12.17 -12.08 -12.63
N ARG A 31 11.21 -11.20 -12.97
CA ARG A 31 11.04 -9.92 -12.26
C ARG A 31 10.56 -10.18 -10.84
N SER A 32 11.45 -10.00 -9.85
CA SER A 32 11.08 -10.03 -8.45
C SER A 32 10.44 -8.70 -8.01
N ARG A 33 9.72 -8.70 -6.89
CA ARG A 33 9.22 -7.46 -6.31
C ARG A 33 10.34 -6.53 -5.87
N LEU A 34 11.52 -7.06 -5.55
CA LEU A 34 12.70 -6.27 -5.23
C LEU A 34 13.18 -5.45 -6.42
N THR A 35 13.38 -6.10 -7.58
CA THR A 35 13.80 -5.40 -8.81
C THR A 35 12.75 -4.38 -9.26
N HIS A 36 11.46 -4.71 -9.17
CA HIS A 36 10.38 -3.77 -9.42
C HIS A 36 10.46 -2.53 -8.51
N SER A 37 10.65 -2.71 -7.20
CA SER A 37 10.74 -1.59 -6.27
C SER A 37 11.95 -0.69 -6.54
N LEU A 38 13.08 -1.25 -7.00
CA LEU A 38 14.26 -0.48 -7.40
C LEU A 38 14.02 0.31 -8.69
N GLU A 39 13.36 -0.28 -9.67
CA GLU A 39 12.97 0.40 -10.92
C GLU A 39 11.96 1.52 -10.64
N ALA A 40 10.93 1.26 -9.82
CA ALA A 40 9.98 2.27 -9.38
C ALA A 40 10.66 3.44 -8.66
N ALA A 41 11.68 3.18 -7.83
CA ALA A 41 12.43 4.23 -7.14
C ALA A 41 13.19 5.13 -8.13
N GLN A 42 13.80 4.57 -9.17
CA GLN A 42 14.45 5.34 -10.22
C GLN A 42 13.44 6.17 -11.02
N LEU A 43 12.30 5.57 -11.41
CA LEU A 43 11.25 6.28 -12.15
C LEU A 43 10.64 7.41 -11.30
N GLY A 44 10.34 7.15 -10.03
CA GLY A 44 9.78 8.13 -9.11
C GLY A 44 10.67 9.36 -8.93
N THR A 45 11.98 9.17 -8.78
CA THR A 45 12.94 10.29 -8.72
C THR A 45 12.99 11.06 -10.03
N GLY A 46 12.93 10.38 -11.17
CA GLY A 46 12.83 11.00 -12.50
C GLY A 46 11.57 11.84 -12.68
N ILE A 47 10.41 11.32 -12.25
CA ILE A 47 9.12 12.04 -12.28
C ILE A 47 9.20 13.32 -11.45
N VAL A 48 9.70 13.24 -10.21
CA VAL A 48 9.87 14.40 -9.32
C VAL A 48 10.80 15.44 -9.94
N ALA A 49 11.92 15.04 -10.52
CA ALA A 49 12.83 15.95 -11.21
C ALA A 49 12.15 16.69 -12.38
N GLN A 50 11.34 15.99 -13.17
CA GLN A 50 10.57 16.58 -14.27
C GLN A 50 9.48 17.55 -13.77
N LEU A 51 8.77 17.18 -12.70
CA LEU A 51 7.76 18.05 -12.09
C LEU A 51 8.40 19.35 -11.55
N LYS A 52 9.52 19.26 -10.83
CA LYS A 52 10.28 20.43 -10.34
C LYS A 52 10.71 21.38 -11.47
N LYS A 53 11.01 20.83 -12.65
CA LYS A 53 11.41 21.60 -13.83
C LYS A 53 10.24 22.23 -14.56
N LYS A 54 9.14 21.48 -14.73
CA LYS A 54 7.99 21.89 -15.55
C LYS A 54 6.95 22.70 -14.79
N GLN A 55 6.88 22.53 -13.47
CA GLN A 55 5.90 23.14 -12.57
C GLN A 55 6.63 23.75 -11.37
N SER A 56 7.49 24.72 -11.66
CA SER A 56 8.37 25.34 -10.67
C SER A 56 7.62 26.02 -9.52
N GLU A 57 6.39 26.47 -9.77
CA GLU A 57 5.49 27.08 -8.78
C GLU A 57 5.09 26.12 -7.65
N PHE A 58 5.09 24.79 -7.90
CA PHE A 58 4.78 23.79 -6.91
C PHE A 58 6.02 23.13 -6.29
N LYS A 59 7.22 23.60 -6.61
CA LYS A 59 8.49 22.98 -6.21
C LYS A 59 8.59 22.68 -4.70
N GLU A 60 8.11 23.58 -3.86
CA GLU A 60 8.14 23.45 -2.40
C GLU A 60 7.19 22.38 -1.86
N LEU A 61 6.15 22.02 -2.63
CA LEU A 61 5.20 20.97 -2.26
C LEU A 61 5.69 19.56 -2.66
N LEU A 62 6.55 19.50 -3.68
CA LEU A 62 7.04 18.21 -4.20
C LEU A 62 7.96 17.50 -3.19
N PRO A 63 7.95 16.16 -3.18
CA PRO A 63 8.83 15.40 -2.32
C PRO A 63 10.30 15.62 -2.66
N SER A 64 11.18 15.44 -1.66
CA SER A 64 12.60 15.29 -1.92
C SER A 64 12.88 13.95 -2.63
N ASP A 65 13.98 13.86 -3.35
CA ASP A 65 14.38 12.64 -4.04
C ASP A 65 14.53 11.46 -3.06
N SER A 66 15.05 11.71 -1.85
CA SER A 66 15.16 10.70 -0.79
C SER A 66 13.80 10.24 -0.25
N LEU A 67 12.78 11.11 -0.26
CA LEU A 67 11.43 10.74 0.17
C LEU A 67 10.75 9.87 -0.87
N ILE A 68 10.72 10.30 -2.15
CA ILE A 68 10.06 9.50 -3.19
C ILE A 68 10.74 8.16 -3.40
N ASP A 69 12.08 8.12 -3.35
CA ASP A 69 12.85 6.87 -3.39
C ASP A 69 12.44 5.93 -2.24
N SER A 70 12.29 6.47 -1.02
CA SER A 70 11.82 5.70 0.15
C SER A 70 10.43 5.11 -0.07
N LEU A 71 9.50 5.88 -0.63
CA LEU A 71 8.13 5.44 -0.88
C LEU A 71 8.11 4.32 -1.91
N CYS A 72 8.79 4.50 -3.04
CA CYS A 72 8.86 3.51 -4.10
C CYS A 72 9.53 2.21 -3.64
N LEU A 73 10.59 2.29 -2.81
CA LEU A 73 11.23 1.10 -2.24
C LEU A 73 10.29 0.32 -1.30
N ALA A 74 9.44 1.01 -0.55
CA ALA A 74 8.63 0.38 0.50
C ALA A 74 7.23 -0.03 0.05
N HIS A 75 6.72 0.44 -1.09
CA HIS A 75 5.30 0.31 -1.46
C HIS A 75 4.79 -1.13 -1.49
N ASP A 76 5.63 -2.08 -1.90
CA ASP A 76 5.28 -3.49 -2.09
C ASP A 76 5.64 -4.42 -0.91
N ILE A 77 6.21 -3.88 0.18
CA ILE A 77 6.72 -4.68 1.31
C ILE A 77 5.66 -5.63 1.89
N GLY A 78 4.42 -5.17 1.99
CA GLY A 78 3.30 -5.92 2.58
C GLY A 78 2.63 -6.92 1.64
N HIS A 79 2.92 -6.90 0.35
CA HIS A 79 2.29 -7.82 -0.59
C HIS A 79 2.73 -9.26 -0.35
N PRO A 80 1.81 -10.23 -0.43
CA PRO A 80 2.12 -11.65 -0.21
C PRO A 80 2.79 -12.26 -1.45
N PRO A 81 3.38 -13.46 -1.33
CA PRO A 81 3.76 -14.26 -2.47
C PRO A 81 2.54 -14.61 -3.33
N TYR A 82 2.77 -14.97 -4.59
CA TYR A 82 1.75 -15.33 -5.59
C TYR A 82 0.80 -14.18 -6.01
N GLY A 83 1.24 -12.92 -5.86
CA GLY A 83 0.53 -11.73 -6.32
C GLY A 83 -0.90 -11.60 -5.80
N HIS A 84 -1.82 -11.15 -6.67
CA HIS A 84 -3.23 -10.99 -6.28
C HIS A 84 -3.93 -12.30 -5.92
N GLY A 85 -3.54 -13.42 -6.51
CA GLY A 85 -4.08 -14.73 -6.12
C GLY A 85 -3.76 -15.07 -4.67
N GLY A 86 -2.52 -14.85 -4.24
CA GLY A 86 -2.09 -15.01 -2.85
C GLY A 86 -2.80 -14.04 -1.91
N GLU A 87 -3.01 -12.79 -2.32
CA GLU A 87 -3.74 -11.79 -1.54
C GLU A 87 -5.19 -12.21 -1.30
N VAL A 88 -5.89 -12.66 -2.36
CA VAL A 88 -7.26 -13.18 -2.26
C VAL A 88 -7.35 -14.41 -1.37
N ALA A 89 -6.42 -15.35 -1.53
CA ALA A 89 -6.38 -16.56 -0.72
C ALA A 89 -6.17 -16.25 0.77
N LEU A 90 -5.23 -15.35 1.10
CA LEU A 90 -5.02 -14.90 2.47
C LEU A 90 -6.23 -14.15 3.01
N ASN A 91 -6.84 -13.27 2.22
CA ASN A 91 -8.04 -12.55 2.64
C ASN A 91 -9.18 -13.51 2.98
N TYR A 92 -9.39 -14.54 2.15
CA TYR A 92 -10.38 -15.57 2.42
C TYR A 92 -10.10 -16.36 3.70
N MET A 93 -8.86 -16.82 3.87
CA MET A 93 -8.47 -17.57 5.08
C MET A 93 -8.56 -16.73 6.36
N MET A 94 -8.32 -15.44 6.26
CA MET A 94 -8.37 -14.48 7.38
C MET A 94 -9.74 -13.80 7.53
N ARG A 95 -10.77 -14.19 6.79
CA ARG A 95 -12.07 -13.51 6.74
C ARG A 95 -12.72 -13.29 8.11
N ASP A 96 -12.56 -14.26 9.01
CA ASP A 96 -13.09 -14.22 10.38
C ASP A 96 -12.19 -13.42 11.35
N HIS A 97 -11.01 -12.98 10.88
CA HIS A 97 -9.98 -12.26 11.63
C HIS A 97 -9.61 -10.91 11.03
N GLY A 98 -10.55 -10.25 10.34
CA GLY A 98 -10.35 -8.94 9.74
C GLY A 98 -9.89 -8.93 8.29
N GLY A 99 -9.55 -10.09 7.71
CA GLY A 99 -9.09 -10.24 6.33
C GLY A 99 -7.62 -9.93 6.14
N PHE A 100 -7.19 -9.84 4.89
CA PHE A 100 -5.83 -9.48 4.50
C PHE A 100 -5.85 -8.50 3.33
N GLU A 101 -5.03 -7.44 3.41
CA GLU A 101 -4.84 -6.44 2.35
C GLU A 101 -3.37 -6.01 2.28
N GLY A 102 -2.78 -6.01 1.07
CA GLY A 102 -1.33 -5.82 0.89
C GLY A 102 -0.83 -4.44 1.31
N ASN A 103 -1.58 -3.37 1.02
CA ASN A 103 -1.15 -2.00 1.42
C ASN A 103 -1.35 -1.77 2.92
N ALA A 104 -2.43 -2.29 3.51
CA ALA A 104 -2.61 -2.29 4.97
C ALA A 104 -1.45 -3.03 5.65
N GLN A 105 -1.06 -4.17 5.08
CA GLN A 105 0.07 -4.94 5.60
C GLN A 105 1.41 -4.20 5.44
N THR A 106 1.61 -3.44 4.34
CA THR A 106 2.77 -2.55 4.21
C THR A 106 2.81 -1.56 5.38
N PHE A 107 1.71 -0.85 5.63
CA PHE A 107 1.61 0.11 6.73
C PHE A 107 1.91 -0.55 8.08
N ARG A 108 1.31 -1.70 8.36
CA ARG A 108 1.53 -2.46 9.60
C ARG A 108 2.98 -2.91 9.77
N ILE A 109 3.63 -3.39 8.72
CA ILE A 109 5.04 -3.80 8.78
C ILE A 109 5.93 -2.62 9.14
N VAL A 110 5.81 -1.49 8.44
CA VAL A 110 6.70 -0.35 8.65
C VAL A 110 6.46 0.36 9.97
N THR A 111 5.25 0.26 10.54
CA THR A 111 4.88 0.93 11.79
C THR A 111 5.00 0.08 13.05
N LYS A 112 4.83 -1.25 12.93
CA LYS A 112 4.76 -2.16 14.09
C LYS A 112 5.69 -3.37 14.00
N LEU A 113 5.76 -4.07 12.84
CA LEU A 113 6.31 -5.41 12.79
C LEU A 113 7.80 -5.48 12.47
N GLU A 114 8.36 -4.50 11.75
CA GLU A 114 9.80 -4.50 11.46
C GLU A 114 10.58 -4.16 12.73
N PRO A 115 11.53 -5.00 13.18
CA PRO A 115 12.15 -4.89 14.50
C PRO A 115 13.31 -3.88 14.55
N TYR A 116 13.20 -2.74 13.89
CA TYR A 116 14.19 -1.68 13.99
C TYR A 116 14.13 -0.95 15.34
N THR A 117 12.91 -0.76 15.87
CA THR A 117 12.66 -0.27 17.22
C THR A 117 11.66 -1.18 17.90
N GLU A 118 11.69 -1.22 19.24
CA GLU A 118 10.84 -2.08 20.04
C GLU A 118 9.34 -1.81 19.83
N HIS A 119 8.95 -0.53 19.70
CA HIS A 119 7.53 -0.13 19.71
C HIS A 119 7.05 0.59 18.44
N PHE A 120 7.96 1.02 17.56
CA PHE A 120 7.63 1.92 16.44
C PHE A 120 8.04 1.36 15.08
N GLY A 121 8.21 0.06 14.97
CA GLY A 121 8.60 -0.59 13.73
C GLY A 121 9.88 0.04 13.14
N MET A 122 9.85 0.45 11.87
CA MET A 122 10.98 1.15 11.22
C MET A 122 11.17 2.59 11.71
N ASN A 123 10.25 3.13 12.51
CA ASN A 123 10.25 4.51 13.01
C ASN A 123 10.50 5.52 11.87
N LEU A 124 9.70 5.44 10.82
CA LEU A 124 9.75 6.33 9.66
C LEU A 124 9.13 7.69 9.99
N SER A 125 9.48 8.70 9.21
CA SER A 125 8.86 10.02 9.35
C SER A 125 7.38 9.97 8.99
N ARG A 126 6.58 10.86 9.60
CA ARG A 126 5.13 10.94 9.36
C ARG A 126 4.79 11.17 7.89
N ARG A 127 5.57 12.01 7.19
CA ARG A 127 5.37 12.24 5.75
C ARG A 127 5.63 10.99 4.92
N THR A 128 6.64 10.19 5.27
CA THR A 128 6.89 8.89 4.63
C THR A 128 5.72 7.93 4.88
N LEU A 129 5.22 7.85 6.12
CA LEU A 129 4.07 7.00 6.43
C LEU A 129 2.81 7.43 5.67
N LEU A 130 2.52 8.74 5.61
CA LEU A 130 1.39 9.27 4.84
C LEU A 130 1.52 8.96 3.34
N GLY A 131 2.74 9.07 2.79
CA GLY A 131 3.02 8.74 1.40
C GLY A 131 2.83 7.26 1.05
N LEU A 132 2.94 6.35 2.03
CA LEU A 132 2.68 4.92 1.85
C LEU A 132 1.19 4.55 1.95
N ILE A 133 0.33 5.45 2.46
CA ILE A 133 -1.10 5.20 2.60
C ILE A 133 -1.81 5.44 1.26
N LYS A 134 -2.03 4.37 0.54
CA LYS A 134 -2.71 4.38 -0.76
C LYS A 134 -4.22 4.60 -0.64
N TYR A 135 -4.82 4.08 0.42
CA TYR A 135 -6.25 4.14 0.71
C TYR A 135 -6.45 4.66 2.15
N PRO A 136 -6.58 5.99 2.35
CA PRO A 136 -6.65 6.61 3.67
C PRO A 136 -8.03 6.46 4.33
N ALA A 137 -8.48 5.24 4.55
CA ALA A 137 -9.67 4.87 5.29
C ALA A 137 -9.46 3.53 5.99
N LEU A 138 -10.21 3.24 7.02
CA LEU A 138 -10.21 1.94 7.67
C LEU A 138 -10.89 0.88 6.79
N ILE A 139 -10.46 -0.37 6.88
CA ILE A 139 -11.05 -1.47 6.12
C ILE A 139 -12.54 -1.63 6.44
N SER A 140 -12.96 -1.42 7.69
CA SER A 140 -14.39 -1.41 8.07
C SER A 140 -15.22 -0.37 7.32
N GLN A 141 -14.64 0.77 6.95
CA GLN A 141 -15.31 1.85 6.21
C GLN A 141 -15.43 1.56 4.70
N THR A 142 -14.56 0.74 4.16
CA THR A 142 -14.50 0.43 2.72
C THR A 142 -15.11 -0.93 2.38
N ARG A 143 -15.23 -1.82 3.38
CA ARG A 143 -15.78 -3.17 3.19
C ARG A 143 -17.25 -3.12 2.78
N SER A 144 -17.63 -3.96 1.83
CA SER A 144 -19.02 -4.17 1.45
C SER A 144 -19.83 -4.73 2.61
N VAL A 145 -21.11 -4.35 2.68
CA VAL A 145 -22.06 -4.84 3.69
C VAL A 145 -22.37 -6.32 3.47
N LYS A 146 -22.44 -6.74 2.20
CA LYS A 146 -22.68 -8.14 1.83
C LYS A 146 -21.34 -8.81 1.53
N LEU A 147 -20.97 -9.80 2.32
CA LEU A 147 -19.86 -10.69 2.03
C LEU A 147 -20.38 -11.90 1.23
N PRO A 148 -19.60 -12.45 0.31
CA PRO A 148 -19.94 -13.69 -0.37
C PRO A 148 -20.11 -14.82 0.64
N ASN A 149 -21.01 -15.77 0.35
CA ASN A 149 -21.09 -16.97 1.16
C ASN A 149 -19.80 -17.78 1.00
N PRO A 150 -19.24 -18.29 2.12
CA PRO A 150 -18.12 -19.24 2.04
C PRO A 150 -18.54 -20.43 1.17
N ALA A 151 -17.64 -20.88 0.30
CA ALA A 151 -17.93 -22.06 -0.51
C ALA A 151 -18.15 -23.28 0.38
N GLU A 152 -19.27 -23.99 0.22
CA GLU A 152 -19.60 -25.22 0.94
C GLU A 152 -18.56 -26.32 0.69
N HIS A 153 -17.92 -26.29 -0.50
CA HIS A 153 -16.81 -27.17 -0.86
C HIS A 153 -15.60 -26.31 -1.27
N GLN A 154 -14.55 -26.33 -0.45
CA GLN A 154 -13.33 -25.50 -0.55
C GLN A 154 -12.52 -25.64 -1.85
N ARG A 155 -12.99 -26.39 -2.85
CA ARG A 155 -12.20 -26.69 -4.05
C ARG A 155 -12.21 -25.59 -5.12
N ARG A 156 -13.15 -24.64 -5.10
CA ARG A 156 -13.23 -23.56 -6.10
C ARG A 156 -13.77 -22.28 -5.49
N LEU A 157 -12.87 -21.35 -5.17
CA LEU A 157 -13.23 -19.98 -4.82
C LEU A 157 -13.32 -19.14 -6.09
N LYS A 158 -14.37 -18.32 -6.19
CA LYS A 158 -14.43 -17.25 -7.20
C LYS A 158 -13.60 -16.09 -6.69
N ALA A 159 -12.33 -16.05 -7.09
CA ALA A 159 -11.34 -15.07 -6.61
C ALA A 159 -11.85 -13.61 -6.67
N LYS A 160 -12.63 -13.26 -7.70
CA LYS A 160 -13.20 -11.92 -7.88
C LYS A 160 -14.16 -11.51 -6.73
N GLU A 161 -14.90 -12.46 -6.16
CA GLU A 161 -15.83 -12.21 -5.05
C GLU A 161 -15.11 -11.99 -3.72
N TRP A 162 -13.87 -12.47 -3.59
CA TRP A 162 -13.05 -12.40 -2.37
C TRP A 162 -11.90 -11.42 -2.46
N SER A 163 -11.98 -10.46 -3.38
CA SER A 163 -11.02 -9.35 -3.44
C SER A 163 -11.04 -8.57 -2.11
N PRO A 164 -9.87 -8.26 -1.52
CA PRO A 164 -9.84 -7.56 -0.23
C PRO A 164 -10.35 -6.12 -0.33
N ALA A 165 -11.06 -5.68 0.71
CA ALA A 165 -11.38 -4.28 0.90
C ALA A 165 -10.09 -3.48 1.10
N LYS A 166 -9.97 -2.33 0.44
CA LYS A 166 -8.76 -1.51 0.43
C LYS A 166 -8.81 -0.46 1.55
N GLY A 167 -7.77 -0.41 2.39
CA GLY A 167 -7.74 0.51 3.53
C GLY A 167 -6.59 0.20 4.49
N ILE A 168 -6.68 0.75 5.69
CA ILE A 168 -5.82 0.47 6.84
C ILE A 168 -6.56 -0.52 7.75
N TYR A 169 -5.86 -1.47 8.35
CA TYR A 169 -6.49 -2.37 9.34
C TYR A 169 -7.06 -1.59 10.50
N ASP A 170 -8.26 -1.97 10.95
CA ASP A 170 -8.94 -1.30 12.08
C ASP A 170 -8.12 -1.33 13.38
N CYS A 171 -7.33 -2.39 13.57
CA CYS A 171 -6.40 -2.51 14.71
C CYS A 171 -5.15 -1.59 14.61
N ASP A 172 -4.96 -0.87 13.52
CA ASP A 172 -3.90 0.12 13.32
C ASP A 172 -4.43 1.56 13.25
N LYS A 173 -5.71 1.75 13.65
CA LYS A 173 -6.39 3.04 13.65
C LYS A 173 -5.64 4.12 14.42
N ASP A 174 -5.09 3.79 15.58
CA ASP A 174 -4.32 4.70 16.44
C ASP A 174 -3.12 5.32 15.72
N LEU A 175 -2.40 4.51 14.94
CA LEU A 175 -1.26 4.96 14.14
C LEU A 175 -1.71 5.75 12.91
N PHE A 176 -2.81 5.33 12.27
CA PHE A 176 -3.39 6.08 11.17
C PHE A 176 -3.83 7.47 11.62
N ASP A 177 -4.56 7.56 12.75
CA ASP A 177 -4.97 8.83 13.36
C ASP A 177 -3.77 9.71 13.69
N TRP A 178 -2.70 9.13 14.25
CA TRP A 178 -1.47 9.86 14.53
C TRP A 178 -0.83 10.41 13.24
N VAL A 179 -0.80 9.63 12.15
CA VAL A 179 -0.23 10.08 10.87
C VAL A 179 -0.98 11.29 10.31
N ILE A 180 -2.34 11.25 10.34
CA ILE A 180 -3.17 12.32 9.78
C ILE A 180 -3.43 13.48 10.75
N ALA A 181 -3.05 13.35 12.03
CA ALA A 181 -3.36 14.35 13.06
C ALA A 181 -2.98 15.79 12.69
N PRO A 182 -1.80 16.08 12.08
CA PRO A 182 -1.40 17.45 11.74
C PRO A 182 -2.06 18.03 10.50
N LEU A 183 -2.79 17.22 9.72
CA LEU A 183 -3.46 17.69 8.51
C LEU A 183 -4.60 18.66 8.86
N SER A 184 -4.87 19.61 7.96
CA SER A 184 -6.01 20.51 8.07
C SER A 184 -7.32 19.71 8.05
N GLN A 185 -8.41 20.28 8.56
CA GLN A 185 -9.74 19.67 8.50
C GLN A 185 -10.20 19.47 7.04
N ASN A 186 -9.82 20.39 6.15
CA ASN A 186 -10.11 20.25 4.72
C ASN A 186 -9.39 19.03 4.11
N ASP A 187 -8.10 18.85 4.39
CA ASP A 187 -7.34 17.69 3.91
C ASP A 187 -7.89 16.37 4.46
N LYS A 188 -8.24 16.34 5.75
CA LYS A 188 -8.88 15.16 6.37
C LYS A 188 -10.22 14.83 5.71
N SER A 189 -11.02 15.86 5.43
CA SER A 189 -12.29 15.70 4.71
C SER A 189 -12.08 15.17 3.29
N LEU A 190 -11.08 15.68 2.56
CA LEU A 190 -10.74 15.18 1.22
C LEU A 190 -10.28 13.72 1.28
N LEU A 191 -9.39 13.36 2.19
CA LEU A 191 -8.89 11.99 2.32
C LEU A 191 -10.00 10.98 2.67
N SER A 192 -11.03 11.41 3.41
CA SER A 192 -12.16 10.55 3.79
C SER A 192 -13.21 10.36 2.69
N GLN A 193 -13.14 11.12 1.59
CA GLN A 193 -14.09 11.01 0.50
C GLN A 193 -13.97 9.66 -0.22
N MET A 194 -15.11 8.98 -0.36
CA MET A 194 -15.19 7.72 -1.10
C MET A 194 -15.47 7.98 -2.59
N ARG A 195 -14.96 7.11 -3.45
CA ARG A 195 -15.37 7.07 -4.85
C ARG A 195 -16.81 6.61 -4.92
N TYR A 196 -17.54 7.11 -5.94
CA TYR A 196 -18.88 6.61 -6.25
C TYR A 196 -18.86 5.09 -6.38
N ARG A 197 -19.77 4.42 -5.68
CA ARG A 197 -20.01 2.99 -5.83
C ARG A 197 -20.91 2.78 -7.04
N PRO A 198 -20.58 1.91 -7.98
CA PRO A 198 -21.60 1.28 -8.80
C PRO A 198 -22.55 0.49 -7.88
N ASP A 199 -23.82 0.35 -8.29
CA ASP A 199 -24.94 -0.21 -7.51
C ASP A 199 -24.81 -1.69 -7.09
N SER A 200 -23.62 -2.19 -6.90
CA SER A 200 -23.32 -3.55 -6.48
C SER A 200 -23.01 -3.60 -5.00
N ASP A 201 -23.93 -4.13 -4.22
CA ASP A 201 -23.76 -4.40 -2.78
C ASP A 201 -22.56 -5.31 -2.43
N LEU A 202 -21.96 -5.95 -3.44
CA LEU A 202 -20.83 -6.85 -3.31
C LEU A 202 -19.48 -6.16 -3.51
N GLU A 203 -19.44 -4.95 -4.09
CA GLU A 203 -18.21 -4.23 -4.35
C GLU A 203 -17.78 -3.39 -3.15
N HIS A 204 -16.49 -3.48 -2.83
CA HIS A 204 -15.87 -2.65 -1.80
C HIS A 204 -15.72 -1.20 -2.27
N SER A 205 -15.88 -0.25 -1.35
CA SER A 205 -15.55 1.16 -1.60
C SER A 205 -14.05 1.36 -1.70
N LYS A 206 -13.66 2.50 -2.31
CA LYS A 206 -12.27 2.99 -2.29
C LYS A 206 -12.29 4.48 -2.01
N THR A 207 -11.26 4.99 -1.35
CA THR A 207 -11.07 6.43 -1.20
C THR A 207 -10.80 7.08 -2.54
N ARG A 208 -11.25 8.32 -2.69
CA ARG A 208 -11.05 9.13 -3.90
C ARG A 208 -9.68 9.76 -3.96
N PHE A 209 -9.20 10.27 -2.83
CA PHE A 209 -7.96 11.03 -2.72
C PHE A 209 -6.91 10.31 -1.87
N LYS A 210 -5.68 10.67 -2.08
CA LYS A 210 -4.49 10.25 -1.33
C LYS A 210 -3.51 11.42 -1.30
N SER A 211 -2.39 11.31 -0.58
CA SER A 211 -1.38 12.36 -0.57
C SER A 211 -0.74 12.55 -1.94
N LEU A 212 -0.19 13.74 -2.21
CA LEU A 212 0.57 14.05 -3.43
C LEU A 212 1.74 13.08 -3.58
N ASP A 213 2.49 12.84 -2.51
CA ASP A 213 3.65 11.96 -2.50
C ASP A 213 3.25 10.51 -2.88
N CYS A 214 2.11 10.02 -2.37
CA CYS A 214 1.56 8.72 -2.74
C CYS A 214 1.13 8.68 -4.22
N SER A 215 0.52 9.76 -4.72
CA SER A 215 0.10 9.83 -6.12
C SER A 215 1.30 9.78 -7.09
N ILE A 216 2.40 10.44 -6.74
CA ILE A 216 3.64 10.40 -7.53
C ILE A 216 4.26 9.00 -7.49
N MET A 217 4.31 8.36 -6.32
CA MET A 217 4.79 6.99 -6.18
C MET A 217 4.00 5.98 -7.04
N GLU A 218 2.68 6.17 -7.18
CA GLU A 218 1.84 5.27 -8.00
C GLU A 218 2.00 5.47 -9.51
N LEU A 219 2.61 6.58 -9.95
CA LEU A 219 2.94 6.83 -11.36
C LEU A 219 4.29 6.22 -11.75
N ALA A 220 5.11 5.85 -10.79
CA ALA A 220 6.41 5.22 -10.98
C ALA A 220 6.29 3.70 -11.16
#